data_c1814afcbb0512b81d3f7b28e33982d8
#
_entry.id   c1814afcbb0512b81d3f7b28e33982d8
#
_cell.length_a   1.000
_cell.length_b   1.000
_cell.length_c   1.000
_cell.angle_alpha   90.00
_cell.angle_beta   90.00
_cell.angle_gamma   90.00
#
_symmetry.space_group_name_H-M   'P 1'
#
loop_
_entity.id
_entity.type
_entity.pdbx_description
1 polymer ?
#
loop_
_entity_poly.entity_id
_entity_poly.type
_entity_poly.pdbx_seq_one_letter_code
_entity_poly.pdbx_strand_id
1 'polypeptide(L)'
;MKNYASCTDEALALLYIDGDNKAFDELLARNQQKLFSYIMFVVRDPELANDVFQETFVKVITKLQEGKYTDSGKFAFWLTRIAHNIIMDTYRQQRSAHIVEPSEDNDLNKLSGSQVMDLNRENEYVNTQVMDDVRHLMDALPAPQREVVYMRYYQDLSFKEIAEMTGVSINTSLGRMRYALINMRRMAKSHHLQLNMEL
;
A
#
# COMPACT_ATOMS: atom_id res chain seq x y z
N MET A 1 -10.91 -29.05 17.13
CA MET A 1 -9.94 -28.07 16.61
C MET A 1 -10.75 -26.90 16.06
N LYS A 2 -10.44 -25.66 16.46
CA LYS A 2 -11.08 -24.48 15.88
C LYS A 2 -10.67 -24.38 14.40
N ASN A 3 -11.63 -24.19 13.50
CA ASN A 3 -11.35 -24.01 12.07
C ASN A 3 -11.14 -22.50 11.77
N TYR A 4 -9.91 -22.03 11.91
CA TYR A 4 -9.57 -20.63 11.65
C TYR A 4 -9.75 -20.25 10.17
N ALA A 5 -9.62 -21.22 9.25
CA ALA A 5 -9.74 -20.97 7.80
C ALA A 5 -11.12 -20.43 7.38
N SER A 6 -12.17 -20.73 8.14
CA SER A 6 -13.54 -20.23 7.89
C SER A 6 -13.88 -18.94 8.63
N CYS A 7 -12.99 -18.44 9.50
CA CYS A 7 -13.21 -17.17 10.22
C CYS A 7 -12.86 -15.97 9.34
N THR A 8 -13.55 -14.85 9.55
CA THR A 8 -13.13 -13.56 8.96
C THR A 8 -11.92 -13.01 9.71
N ASP A 9 -11.22 -12.05 9.11
CA ASP A 9 -10.05 -11.44 9.75
C ASP A 9 -10.44 -10.69 11.04
N GLU A 10 -11.64 -10.09 11.07
CA GLU A 10 -12.21 -9.46 12.26
C GLU A 10 -12.42 -10.49 13.39
N ALA A 11 -13.01 -11.63 13.05
CA ALA A 11 -13.23 -12.70 14.03
C ALA A 11 -11.90 -13.25 14.57
N LEU A 12 -10.88 -13.39 13.71
CA LEU A 12 -9.54 -13.80 14.13
C LEU A 12 -8.89 -12.76 15.06
N ALA A 13 -9.06 -11.48 14.77
CA ALA A 13 -8.56 -10.40 15.63
C ALA A 13 -9.21 -10.44 17.03
N LEU A 14 -10.53 -10.65 17.10
CA LEU A 14 -11.24 -10.80 18.38
C LEU A 14 -10.79 -12.05 19.15
N LEU A 15 -10.63 -13.20 18.46
CA LEU A 15 -10.11 -14.40 19.10
C LEU A 15 -8.70 -14.20 19.68
N TYR A 16 -7.86 -13.42 18.99
CA TYR A 16 -6.54 -13.08 19.51
C TYR A 16 -6.61 -12.17 20.75
N ILE A 17 -7.51 -11.20 20.77
CA ILE A 17 -7.77 -10.36 21.96
C ILE A 17 -8.21 -11.23 23.16
N ASP A 18 -8.98 -12.29 22.91
CA ASP A 18 -9.40 -13.28 23.92
C ASP A 18 -8.29 -14.29 24.29
N GLY A 19 -7.06 -14.12 23.78
CA GLY A 19 -5.89 -14.91 24.14
C GLY A 19 -5.56 -16.09 23.22
N ASP A 20 -6.22 -16.21 22.06
CA ASP A 20 -5.95 -17.28 21.08
C ASP A 20 -4.82 -16.89 20.12
N ASN A 21 -3.57 -17.21 20.46
CA ASN A 21 -2.40 -16.88 19.65
C ASN A 21 -2.41 -17.49 18.24
N LYS A 22 -3.05 -18.67 18.07
CA LYS A 22 -3.15 -19.32 16.75
C LYS A 22 -4.05 -18.55 15.80
N ALA A 23 -5.02 -17.81 16.31
CA ALA A 23 -5.84 -16.90 15.50
C ALA A 23 -4.99 -15.79 14.91
N PHE A 24 -3.97 -15.28 15.64
CA PHE A 24 -3.04 -14.28 15.13
C PHE A 24 -2.10 -14.85 14.05
N ASP A 25 -1.62 -16.08 14.21
CA ASP A 25 -0.78 -16.74 13.19
C ASP A 25 -1.52 -16.81 11.85
N GLU A 26 -2.80 -17.21 11.87
CA GLU A 26 -3.65 -17.24 10.68
C GLU A 26 -3.88 -15.85 10.10
N LEU A 27 -4.16 -14.87 10.96
CA LEU A 27 -4.38 -13.47 10.56
C LEU A 27 -3.13 -12.88 9.89
N LEU A 28 -1.94 -13.16 10.45
CA LEU A 28 -0.66 -12.78 9.86
C LEU A 28 -0.45 -13.45 8.50
N ALA A 29 -0.64 -14.76 8.43
CA ALA A 29 -0.44 -15.53 7.19
C ALA A 29 -1.29 -14.99 6.02
N ARG A 30 -2.53 -14.56 6.28
CA ARG A 30 -3.43 -14.01 5.26
C ARG A 30 -3.06 -12.62 4.78
N ASN A 31 -2.54 -11.80 5.69
CA ASN A 31 -2.38 -10.36 5.42
C ASN A 31 -0.94 -9.95 5.10
N GLN A 32 0.07 -10.74 5.51
CA GLN A 32 1.48 -10.37 5.40
C GLN A 32 1.90 -10.01 3.96
N GLN A 33 1.52 -10.82 2.97
CA GLN A 33 1.94 -10.59 1.58
C GLN A 33 1.33 -9.32 1.00
N LYS A 34 0.02 -9.11 1.22
CA LYS A 34 -0.67 -7.90 0.73
C LYS A 34 -0.14 -6.64 1.38
N LEU A 35 0.10 -6.71 2.70
CA LEU A 35 0.65 -5.59 3.46
C LEU A 35 2.08 -5.26 3.01
N PHE A 36 2.95 -6.27 2.90
CA PHE A 36 4.33 -6.07 2.45
C PHE A 36 4.39 -5.50 1.04
N SER A 37 3.54 -6.00 0.12
CA SER A 37 3.44 -5.47 -1.24
C SER A 37 3.02 -4.00 -1.25
N TYR A 38 2.09 -3.58 -0.38
CA TYR A 38 1.72 -2.19 -0.21
C TYR A 38 2.90 -1.34 0.27
N ILE A 39 3.56 -1.78 1.35
CA ILE A 39 4.69 -1.05 1.93
C ILE A 39 5.80 -0.89 0.88
N MET A 40 6.22 -1.98 0.23
CA MET A 40 7.22 -1.97 -0.84
C MET A 40 6.85 -1.03 -1.98
N PHE A 41 5.58 -1.03 -2.38
CA PHE A 41 5.10 -0.17 -3.45
C PHE A 41 5.21 1.32 -3.11
N VAL A 42 4.95 1.68 -1.85
CA VAL A 42 5.03 3.07 -1.38
C VAL A 42 6.47 3.49 -1.11
N VAL A 43 7.21 2.66 -0.36
CA VAL A 43 8.55 2.98 0.16
C VAL A 43 9.65 2.82 -0.89
N ARG A 44 9.59 1.76 -1.72
CA ARG A 44 10.56 1.42 -2.78
C ARG A 44 11.99 1.14 -2.29
N ASP A 45 12.15 0.92 -1.03
CA ASP A 45 13.40 0.55 -0.38
C ASP A 45 13.14 -0.74 0.41
N PRO A 46 13.81 -1.86 0.08
CA PRO A 46 13.57 -3.14 0.75
C PRO A 46 13.91 -3.14 2.23
N GLU A 47 14.97 -2.45 2.64
CA GLU A 47 15.39 -2.37 4.04
C GLU A 47 14.34 -1.59 4.85
N LEU A 48 14.00 -0.39 4.39
CA LEU A 48 12.96 0.42 5.01
C LEU A 48 11.60 -0.27 5.00
N ALA A 49 11.28 -1.01 3.93
CA ALA A 49 10.03 -1.75 3.86
C ALA A 49 9.94 -2.86 4.89
N ASN A 50 11.04 -3.58 5.16
CA ASN A 50 11.11 -4.59 6.21
C ASN A 50 10.94 -3.94 7.60
N ASP A 51 11.58 -2.81 7.86
CA ASP A 51 11.46 -2.10 9.13
C ASP A 51 10.02 -1.63 9.37
N VAL A 52 9.40 -1.00 8.38
CA VAL A 52 8.00 -0.57 8.44
C VAL A 52 7.06 -1.76 8.65
N PHE A 53 7.31 -2.88 7.96
CA PHE A 53 6.50 -4.09 8.09
C PHE A 53 6.56 -4.65 9.52
N GLN A 54 7.76 -4.80 10.08
CA GLN A 54 7.95 -5.28 11.46
C GLN A 54 7.29 -4.32 12.46
N GLU A 55 7.54 -3.03 12.36
CA GLU A 55 6.94 -2.02 13.24
C GLU A 55 5.41 -2.04 13.14
N THR A 56 4.86 -2.26 11.94
CA THR A 56 3.41 -2.36 11.74
C THR A 56 2.83 -3.49 12.57
N PHE A 57 3.41 -4.70 12.53
CA PHE A 57 2.90 -5.83 13.30
C PHE A 57 3.10 -5.66 14.80
N VAL A 58 4.19 -5.07 15.25
CA VAL A 58 4.38 -4.71 16.67
C VAL A 58 3.26 -3.77 17.13
N LYS A 59 2.95 -2.72 16.36
CA LYS A 59 1.85 -1.79 16.68
C LYS A 59 0.47 -2.47 16.61
N VAL A 60 0.25 -3.38 15.66
CA VAL A 60 -0.98 -4.17 15.55
C VAL A 60 -1.19 -5.01 16.80
N ILE A 61 -0.19 -5.80 17.20
CA ILE A 61 -0.22 -6.65 18.40
C ILE A 61 -0.55 -5.80 19.63
N THR A 62 0.19 -4.72 19.84
CA THR A 62 0.00 -3.81 20.97
C THR A 62 -1.43 -3.25 21.00
N LYS A 63 -1.94 -2.76 19.85
CA LYS A 63 -3.30 -2.20 19.77
C LYS A 63 -4.40 -3.24 19.98
N LEU A 64 -4.21 -4.47 19.52
CA LEU A 64 -5.14 -5.58 19.76
C LEU A 64 -5.17 -5.93 21.27
N GLN A 65 -4.00 -6.09 21.90
CA GLN A 65 -3.88 -6.40 23.34
C GLN A 65 -4.43 -5.28 24.24
N GLU A 66 -4.30 -4.03 23.82
CA GLU A 66 -4.86 -2.87 24.54
C GLU A 66 -6.37 -2.69 24.30
N GLY A 67 -7.01 -3.54 23.51
CA GLY A 67 -8.43 -3.40 23.17
C GLY A 67 -8.75 -2.16 22.32
N LYS A 68 -7.76 -1.60 21.62
CA LYS A 68 -7.91 -0.41 20.76
C LYS A 68 -8.38 -0.74 19.34
N TYR A 69 -8.69 -1.99 19.06
CA TYR A 69 -9.34 -2.43 17.85
C TYR A 69 -10.85 -2.48 18.05
N THR A 70 -11.58 -1.77 17.20
CA THR A 70 -13.04 -1.89 17.14
C THR A 70 -13.40 -2.62 15.85
N ASP A 71 -14.15 -3.70 15.98
CA ASP A 71 -14.65 -4.45 14.83
C ASP A 71 -15.57 -3.55 14.00
N SER A 72 -15.07 -3.15 12.84
CA SER A 72 -15.81 -2.36 11.84
C SER A 72 -16.06 -3.14 10.56
N GLY A 73 -15.76 -4.45 10.55
CA GLY A 73 -15.80 -5.30 9.36
C GLY A 73 -14.72 -4.95 8.31
N LYS A 74 -13.61 -4.29 8.74
CA LYS A 74 -12.58 -3.76 7.82
C LYS A 74 -11.18 -3.89 8.41
N PHE A 75 -10.80 -5.09 8.86
CA PHE A 75 -9.49 -5.32 9.46
C PHE A 75 -8.34 -4.93 8.51
N ALA A 76 -8.42 -5.34 7.24
CA ALA A 76 -7.38 -5.03 6.26
C ALA A 76 -7.18 -3.51 6.06
N PHE A 77 -8.25 -2.73 6.08
CA PHE A 77 -8.18 -1.26 6.04
C PHE A 77 -7.48 -0.69 7.28
N TRP A 78 -7.85 -1.17 8.47
CA TRP A 78 -7.24 -0.73 9.73
C TRP A 78 -5.75 -1.08 9.78
N LEU A 79 -5.37 -2.29 9.33
CA LEU A 79 -3.99 -2.74 9.22
C LEU A 79 -3.17 -1.85 8.27
N THR A 80 -3.69 -1.60 7.06
CA THR A 80 -3.03 -0.73 6.07
C THR A 80 -2.88 0.69 6.58
N ARG A 81 -3.86 1.22 7.34
CA ARG A 81 -3.79 2.55 7.95
C ARG A 81 -2.67 2.66 8.97
N ILE A 82 -2.40 1.60 9.74
CA ILE A 82 -1.26 1.58 10.68
C ILE A 82 0.05 1.68 9.89
N ALA A 83 0.22 0.87 8.85
CA ALA A 83 1.41 0.91 7.99
C ALA A 83 1.60 2.28 7.33
N HIS A 84 0.53 2.85 6.75
CA HIS A 84 0.56 4.18 6.14
C HIS A 84 1.05 5.26 7.12
N ASN A 85 0.53 5.25 8.34
CA ASN A 85 0.95 6.21 9.37
C ASN A 85 2.43 6.05 9.73
N ILE A 86 2.93 4.82 9.84
CA ILE A 86 4.36 4.56 10.09
C ILE A 86 5.21 5.11 8.95
N ILE A 87 4.85 4.84 7.69
CA ILE A 87 5.55 5.37 6.51
C ILE A 87 5.59 6.91 6.55
N MET A 88 4.46 7.55 6.83
CA MET A 88 4.39 9.02 6.90
C MET A 88 5.24 9.59 8.05
N ASP A 89 5.26 8.92 9.20
CA ASP A 89 6.07 9.32 10.34
C ASP A 89 7.57 9.15 10.04
N THR A 90 7.97 8.06 9.39
CA THR A 90 9.35 7.83 8.93
C THR A 90 9.81 8.92 7.97
N TYR A 91 8.99 9.26 6.97
CA TYR A 91 9.32 10.35 6.04
C TYR A 91 9.42 11.72 6.73
N ARG A 92 8.58 11.96 7.74
CA ARG A 92 8.66 13.18 8.54
C ARG A 92 9.96 13.27 9.33
N GLN A 93 10.37 12.16 9.95
CA GLN A 93 11.63 12.06 10.69
C GLN A 93 12.85 12.26 9.78
N GLN A 94 12.88 11.62 8.62
CA GLN A 94 13.95 11.77 7.63
C GLN A 94 14.09 13.22 7.16
N ARG A 95 12.97 13.91 6.88
CA ARG A 95 12.99 15.34 6.54
C ARG A 95 13.53 16.20 7.68
N SER A 96 13.13 15.92 8.91
CA SER A 96 13.59 16.68 10.08
C SER A 96 15.09 16.48 10.34
N ALA A 97 15.63 15.29 10.02
CA ALA A 97 17.06 15.01 10.12
C ALA A 97 17.92 15.69 9.02
N HIS A 98 17.30 16.02 7.87
CA HIS A 98 17.95 16.71 6.75
C HIS A 98 17.81 18.24 6.78
N ILE A 99 17.13 18.81 7.79
CA ILE A 99 17.04 20.27 7.94
C ILE A 99 18.32 20.78 8.64
N VAL A 100 19.43 20.80 7.87
CA VAL A 100 20.51 21.77 8.01
C VAL A 100 20.72 22.37 6.61
N GLU A 101 20.02 23.42 6.33
CA GLU A 101 20.00 24.40 5.25
C GLU A 101 18.67 24.45 4.45
N PRO A 102 18.06 25.64 4.33
CA PRO A 102 16.85 25.80 3.55
C PRO A 102 17.21 25.93 2.08
N SER A 103 17.08 24.88 1.30
CA SER A 103 16.99 25.00 -0.14
C SER A 103 15.51 24.84 -0.55
N GLU A 104 14.99 25.92 -1.11
CA GLU A 104 13.72 25.94 -1.84
C GLU A 104 13.80 24.97 -3.01
N ASP A 105 13.33 23.73 -2.80
CA ASP A 105 12.87 22.90 -3.91
C ASP A 105 11.97 21.80 -3.35
N ASN A 106 10.67 22.06 -3.40
CA ASN A 106 9.61 21.09 -3.08
C ASN A 106 9.46 20.05 -4.21
N ASP A 107 10.52 19.34 -4.53
CA ASP A 107 10.47 18.30 -5.55
C ASP A 107 10.59 16.91 -4.90
N LEU A 108 9.41 16.31 -4.60
CA LEU A 108 9.27 14.91 -4.20
C LEU A 108 9.68 13.91 -5.30
N ASN A 109 10.31 14.40 -6.38
CA ASN A 109 10.66 13.63 -7.58
C ASN A 109 12.04 12.97 -7.55
N LYS A 110 12.81 13.08 -6.46
CA LYS A 110 14.22 12.60 -6.43
C LYS A 110 14.45 11.35 -5.59
N LEU A 111 13.52 10.37 -5.62
CA LEU A 111 13.84 9.02 -5.16
C LEU A 111 13.67 8.05 -6.34
N SER A 112 14.67 8.08 -7.22
CA SER A 112 14.84 7.08 -8.26
C SER A 112 15.73 5.96 -7.70
N GLY A 113 15.14 4.82 -7.47
CA GLY A 113 15.85 3.59 -7.13
C GLY A 113 15.19 2.42 -7.84
N SER A 114 15.69 2.11 -9.02
CA SER A 114 15.33 0.95 -9.82
C SER A 114 16.02 -0.29 -9.27
N GLN A 115 15.26 -1.29 -8.85
CA GLN A 115 15.62 -2.69 -9.06
C GLN A 115 14.36 -3.57 -8.95
N VAL A 116 13.98 -4.14 -10.07
CA VAL A 116 12.89 -5.10 -10.21
C VAL A 116 13.49 -6.50 -10.06
N MET A 117 12.94 -7.31 -9.17
CA MET A 117 13.21 -8.74 -9.13
C MET A 117 12.33 -9.47 -10.15
N ASP A 118 13.02 -10.16 -11.03
CA ASP A 118 12.53 -11.02 -12.10
C ASP A 118 11.91 -12.31 -11.52
N LEU A 119 10.67 -12.63 -11.89
CA LEU A 119 10.09 -13.95 -11.69
C LEU A 119 9.44 -14.43 -12.97
N ASN A 120 10.11 -15.42 -13.55
CA ASN A 120 9.90 -16.11 -14.81
C ASN A 120 8.70 -17.07 -14.81
N ARG A 121 7.84 -17.09 -15.86
CA ARG A 121 7.55 -18.29 -16.68
C ARG A 121 6.50 -18.08 -17.77
N GLU A 122 6.81 -18.68 -18.92
CA GLU A 122 6.15 -18.67 -20.21
C GLU A 122 4.83 -19.47 -20.20
N ASN A 123 3.74 -18.79 -20.42
CA ASN A 123 2.49 -19.10 -21.15
C ASN A 123 1.34 -18.13 -20.82
N GLU A 124 1.64 -17.04 -20.15
CA GLU A 124 0.76 -15.91 -19.88
C GLU A 124 1.26 -14.65 -20.62
N TYR A 125 2.01 -14.82 -21.70
CA TYR A 125 2.86 -13.79 -22.30
C TYR A 125 2.19 -12.47 -22.64
N VAL A 126 0.93 -12.45 -23.05
CA VAL A 126 0.25 -11.19 -23.42
C VAL A 126 -0.28 -10.47 -22.18
N ASN A 127 -0.85 -11.20 -21.23
CA ASN A 127 -1.36 -10.60 -19.97
C ASN A 127 -0.22 -10.16 -19.04
N THR A 128 0.88 -10.90 -18.99
CA THR A 128 2.03 -10.57 -18.14
C THR A 128 2.71 -9.31 -18.63
N GLN A 129 2.91 -9.16 -19.94
CA GLN A 129 3.53 -7.97 -20.50
C GLN A 129 2.68 -6.71 -20.30
N VAL A 130 1.35 -6.80 -20.50
CA VAL A 130 0.42 -5.68 -20.22
C VAL A 130 0.45 -5.31 -18.73
N MET A 131 0.49 -6.30 -17.83
CA MET A 131 0.58 -6.05 -16.39
C MET A 131 1.92 -5.43 -15.98
N ASP A 132 3.02 -5.84 -16.59
CA ASP A 132 4.33 -5.24 -16.34
C ASP A 132 4.40 -3.82 -16.90
N ASP A 133 3.84 -3.57 -18.08
CA ASP A 133 3.70 -2.24 -18.65
C ASP A 133 2.87 -1.32 -17.75
N VAL A 134 1.75 -1.80 -17.20
CA VAL A 134 0.92 -1.04 -16.25
C VAL A 134 1.70 -0.75 -14.97
N ARG A 135 2.48 -1.70 -14.44
CA ARG A 135 3.36 -1.47 -13.28
C ARG A 135 4.39 -0.39 -13.56
N HIS A 136 5.07 -0.45 -14.70
CA HIS A 136 6.03 0.58 -15.12
C HIS A 136 5.38 1.97 -15.24
N LEU A 137 4.17 2.04 -15.81
CA LEU A 137 3.41 3.29 -15.88
C LEU A 137 3.03 3.82 -14.48
N MET A 138 2.62 2.93 -13.57
CA MET A 138 2.33 3.30 -12.19
C MET A 138 3.59 3.78 -11.46
N ASP A 139 4.72 3.14 -11.74
CA ASP A 139 5.99 3.48 -11.13
C ASP A 139 6.50 4.87 -11.53
N ALA A 140 6.16 5.31 -12.71
CA ALA A 140 6.48 6.65 -13.20
C ALA A 140 5.52 7.74 -12.69
N LEU A 141 4.45 7.39 -11.95
CA LEU A 141 3.53 8.36 -11.38
C LEU A 141 4.14 9.07 -10.16
N PRO A 142 3.79 10.34 -9.91
CA PRO A 142 4.03 11.00 -8.62
C PRO A 142 3.47 10.16 -7.46
N ALA A 143 4.18 10.12 -6.33
CA ALA A 143 3.82 9.25 -5.19
C ALA A 143 2.35 9.35 -4.74
N PRO A 144 1.72 10.55 -4.59
CA PRO A 144 0.32 10.63 -4.18
C PRO A 144 -0.68 10.09 -5.22
N GLN A 145 -0.34 10.15 -6.52
CA GLN A 145 -1.17 9.59 -7.59
C GLN A 145 -1.04 8.08 -7.64
N ARG A 146 0.18 7.56 -7.54
CA ARG A 146 0.48 6.14 -7.50
C ARG A 146 -0.21 5.45 -6.32
N GLU A 147 -0.12 6.06 -5.14
CA GLU A 147 -0.73 5.53 -3.91
C GLU A 147 -2.26 5.41 -4.03
N VAL A 148 -2.94 6.43 -4.56
CA VAL A 148 -4.40 6.39 -4.78
C VAL A 148 -4.79 5.28 -5.76
N VAL A 149 -4.03 5.08 -6.85
CA VAL A 149 -4.26 3.98 -7.79
C VAL A 149 -4.12 2.64 -7.09
N TYR A 150 -3.04 2.44 -6.33
CA TYR A 150 -2.81 1.20 -5.60
C TYR A 150 -3.94 0.90 -4.60
N MET A 151 -4.28 1.86 -3.75
CA MET A 151 -5.36 1.70 -2.76
C MET A 151 -6.69 1.38 -3.41
N ARG A 152 -7.00 1.99 -4.57
CA ARG A 152 -8.26 1.76 -5.26
C ARG A 152 -8.36 0.40 -5.94
N TYR A 153 -7.30 -0.01 -6.68
CA TYR A 153 -7.35 -1.20 -7.54
C TYR A 153 -6.81 -2.47 -6.89
N TYR A 154 -5.86 -2.36 -5.96
CA TYR A 154 -5.27 -3.54 -5.30
C TYR A 154 -5.83 -3.80 -3.90
N GLN A 155 -6.35 -2.76 -3.24
CA GLN A 155 -6.94 -2.87 -1.90
C GLN A 155 -8.45 -2.64 -1.89
N ASP A 156 -9.07 -2.38 -3.05
CA ASP A 156 -10.52 -2.15 -3.22
C ASP A 156 -11.10 -1.05 -2.32
N LEU A 157 -10.26 -0.08 -1.89
CA LEU A 157 -10.71 1.00 -1.03
C LEU A 157 -11.60 2.01 -1.78
N SER A 158 -12.65 2.47 -1.14
CA SER A 158 -13.45 3.58 -1.63
C SER A 158 -12.67 4.91 -1.53
N PHE A 159 -13.03 5.91 -2.34
CA PHE A 159 -12.39 7.23 -2.26
C PHE A 159 -12.57 7.92 -0.91
N LYS A 160 -13.62 7.59 -0.17
CA LYS A 160 -13.83 8.05 1.21
C LYS A 160 -12.77 7.46 2.14
N GLU A 161 -12.52 6.15 2.05
CA GLU A 161 -11.50 5.46 2.86
C GLU A 161 -10.09 5.92 2.50
N ILE A 162 -9.81 6.09 1.20
CA ILE A 162 -8.52 6.65 0.73
C ILE A 162 -8.31 8.05 1.29
N ALA A 163 -9.32 8.90 1.24
CA ALA A 163 -9.28 10.26 1.78
C ALA A 163 -9.03 10.26 3.30
N GLU A 164 -9.71 9.40 4.03
CA GLU A 164 -9.54 9.22 5.47
C GLU A 164 -8.13 8.72 5.81
N MET A 165 -7.61 7.75 5.05
CA MET A 165 -6.29 7.17 5.27
C MET A 165 -5.18 8.19 4.99
N THR A 166 -5.28 8.92 3.89
CA THR A 166 -4.24 9.87 3.43
C THR A 166 -4.39 11.27 4.00
N GLY A 167 -5.41 11.53 4.83
CA GLY A 167 -5.64 12.83 5.48
C GLY A 167 -6.02 13.96 4.51
N VAL A 168 -6.67 13.64 3.38
CA VAL A 168 -7.08 14.62 2.37
C VAL A 168 -8.60 14.62 2.17
N SER A 169 -9.12 15.57 1.40
CA SER A 169 -10.55 15.56 1.04
C SER A 169 -10.85 14.45 0.01
N ILE A 170 -12.11 13.99 -0.04
CA ILE A 170 -12.59 13.04 -1.07
C ILE A 170 -12.36 13.62 -2.47
N ASN A 171 -12.59 14.91 -2.67
CA ASN A 171 -12.37 15.58 -3.95
C ASN A 171 -10.88 15.57 -4.34
N THR A 172 -9.98 15.71 -3.36
CA THR A 172 -8.53 15.58 -3.60
C THR A 172 -8.16 14.17 -4.02
N SER A 173 -8.71 13.13 -3.38
CA SER A 173 -8.49 11.73 -3.76
C SER A 173 -9.00 11.43 -5.17
N LEU A 174 -10.19 11.92 -5.52
CA LEU A 174 -10.75 11.83 -6.88
C LEU A 174 -9.89 12.56 -7.90
N GLY A 175 -9.41 13.76 -7.56
CA GLY A 175 -8.49 14.54 -8.40
C GLY A 175 -7.18 13.81 -8.64
N ARG A 176 -6.56 13.25 -7.60
CA ARG A 176 -5.34 12.42 -7.72
C ARG A 176 -5.54 11.24 -8.65
N MET A 177 -6.65 10.50 -8.53
CA MET A 177 -7.00 9.40 -9.42
C MET A 177 -7.16 9.87 -10.87
N ARG A 178 -7.93 10.95 -11.08
CA ARG A 178 -8.12 11.51 -12.43
C ARG A 178 -6.78 11.87 -13.09
N TYR A 179 -5.91 12.58 -12.37
CA TYR A 179 -4.59 12.95 -12.90
C TYR A 179 -3.67 11.74 -13.10
N ALA A 180 -3.75 10.73 -12.22
CA ALA A 180 -3.02 9.47 -12.41
C ALA A 180 -3.40 8.82 -13.74
N LEU A 181 -4.68 8.65 -14.03
CA LEU A 181 -5.16 8.06 -15.28
C LEU A 181 -4.77 8.90 -16.52
N ILE A 182 -4.83 10.24 -16.43
CA ILE A 182 -4.37 11.12 -17.51
C ILE A 182 -2.88 10.92 -17.77
N ASN A 183 -2.06 10.89 -16.72
CA ASN A 183 -0.62 10.71 -16.83
C ASN A 183 -0.27 9.32 -17.38
N MET A 184 -0.90 8.26 -16.90
CA MET A 184 -0.72 6.89 -17.43
C MET A 184 -1.08 6.81 -18.90
N ARG A 185 -2.22 7.37 -19.33
CA ARG A 185 -2.61 7.40 -20.75
C ARG A 185 -1.61 8.17 -21.61
N ARG A 186 -1.08 9.30 -21.10
CA ARG A 186 -0.06 10.08 -21.81
C ARG A 186 1.23 9.27 -22.00
N MET A 187 1.71 8.63 -20.93
CA MET A 187 2.91 7.79 -20.95
C MET A 187 2.72 6.56 -21.85
N ALA A 188 1.57 5.88 -21.77
CA ALA A 188 1.26 4.76 -22.65
C ALA A 188 1.34 5.14 -24.14
N LYS A 189 0.79 6.31 -24.50
CA LYS A 189 0.88 6.84 -25.87
C LYS A 189 2.33 7.15 -26.30
N SER A 190 3.13 7.73 -25.40
CA SER A 190 4.54 8.06 -25.72
C SER A 190 5.43 6.82 -25.87
N HIS A 191 5.07 5.71 -25.23
CA HIS A 191 5.79 4.44 -25.31
C HIS A 191 5.17 3.45 -26.34
N HIS A 192 4.20 3.89 -27.16
CA HIS A 192 3.49 3.06 -28.14
C HIS A 192 2.82 1.81 -27.53
N LEU A 193 2.49 1.84 -26.24
CA LEU A 193 1.82 0.74 -25.57
C LEU A 193 0.33 0.73 -25.96
N GLN A 194 -0.08 -0.35 -26.65
CA GLN A 194 -1.49 -0.58 -26.96
C GLN A 194 -2.19 -1.15 -25.73
N LEU A 195 -2.57 -0.28 -24.78
CA LEU A 195 -3.46 -0.64 -23.71
C LEU A 195 -4.89 -0.64 -24.27
N ASN A 196 -5.41 -1.79 -24.64
CA ASN A 196 -6.82 -1.97 -24.93
C ASN A 196 -7.61 -1.84 -23.61
N MET A 197 -7.86 -0.60 -23.18
CA MET A 197 -8.80 -0.32 -22.09
C MET A 197 -10.17 -0.06 -22.70
N GLU A 198 -10.94 -1.11 -22.89
CA GLU A 198 -12.39 -1.01 -22.99
C GLU A 198 -12.91 -0.67 -21.57
N LEU A 199 -13.51 0.51 -21.45
CA LEU A 199 -14.24 0.97 -20.27
C LEU A 199 -15.73 0.65 -20.46
#